data_fe059168ab4812fffae28381d5035382
#
_entry.id   fe059168ab4812fffae28381d5035382
#
_cell.length_a   1.000
_cell.length_b   1.000
_cell.length_c   1.000
_cell.angle_alpha   90.00
_cell.angle_beta   90.00
_cell.angle_gamma   90.00
#
_symmetry.space_group_name_H-M   'P 1'
#
loop_
_entity.id
_entity.type
_entity.pdbx_description
1 polymer ?
#
loop_
_entity_poly.entity_id
_entity_poly.type
_entity_poly.pdbx_seq_one_letter_code
_entity_poly.pdbx_strand_id
1 'polypeptide(L)'
;KLKKKKIFSLSILCNSFLPRWRNNIDYFNSYSSSKEKGGGVLLDLSHEIDYLEWLFGRVNKIEYKKIKKISNLKIRSEDIAQIAGKIKNINFYLNLTYFSRFEERRITIDTKNETIIGDLINYSVKIKNGKKLKIIKFKKKNNQTYIDQHLSILNNQSKIVCKVKDAKNTLSFIEKLKK
;
A
#
# COMPACT_ATOMS: atom_id res chain seq x y z
N LYS A 1 -17.36 -2.61 9.10
CA LYS A 1 -17.49 -1.71 10.30
C LYS A 1 -16.98 -0.27 10.06
N LEU A 2 -16.11 0.00 9.06
CA LEU A 2 -15.63 1.35 8.73
C LEU A 2 -16.71 2.24 8.10
N LYS A 3 -17.66 1.68 7.34
CA LYS A 3 -18.67 2.42 6.55
C LYS A 3 -19.53 3.42 7.34
N LYS A 4 -19.60 3.29 8.67
CA LYS A 4 -20.39 4.19 9.54
C LYS A 4 -19.53 5.17 10.35
N LYS A 5 -18.20 5.21 10.16
CA LYS A 5 -17.28 6.04 10.94
C LYS A 5 -16.92 7.31 10.17
N LYS A 6 -16.93 8.46 10.85
CA LYS A 6 -16.37 9.69 10.32
C LYS A 6 -14.84 9.59 10.38
N ILE A 7 -14.22 9.38 9.23
CA ILE A 7 -12.76 9.27 9.08
C ILE A 7 -12.21 10.67 8.80
N PHE A 8 -11.13 11.04 9.47
CA PHE A 8 -10.43 12.32 9.28
C PHE A 8 -9.23 12.17 8.39
N SER A 9 -8.40 11.15 8.67
CA SER A 9 -7.15 10.95 7.96
C SER A 9 -6.80 9.47 7.80
N LEU A 10 -5.98 9.21 6.80
CA LEU A 10 -5.37 7.92 6.49
C LEU A 10 -3.87 8.12 6.33
N SER A 11 -3.06 7.25 6.93
CA SER A 11 -1.62 7.18 6.67
C SER A 11 -1.26 5.75 6.26
N ILE A 12 -0.62 5.61 5.12
CA ILE A 12 -0.17 4.34 4.57
C ILE A 12 1.34 4.40 4.43
N LEU A 13 2.01 3.46 5.06
CA LEU A 13 3.45 3.31 5.01
C LEU A 13 3.78 1.92 4.47
N CYS A 14 4.56 1.86 3.39
CA CYS A 14 5.17 0.63 2.91
C CYS A 14 6.64 0.90 2.66
N ASN A 15 7.43 0.60 3.66
CA ASN A 15 8.87 0.82 3.70
C ASN A 15 9.57 -0.54 3.61
N SER A 16 10.49 -0.67 2.67
CA SER A 16 11.21 -1.93 2.45
C SER A 16 12.65 -1.66 2.00
N PHE A 17 13.46 -2.70 2.00
CA PHE A 17 14.84 -2.62 1.53
C PHE A 17 15.02 -3.51 0.29
N LEU A 18 14.93 -2.92 -0.88
CA LEU A 18 14.97 -3.61 -2.17
C LEU A 18 16.10 -4.67 -2.29
N PRO A 19 17.34 -4.42 -1.80
CA PRO A 19 18.39 -5.42 -1.85
C PRO A 19 18.10 -6.72 -1.09
N ARG A 20 17.14 -6.74 -0.17
CA ARG A 20 16.76 -7.93 0.60
C ARG A 20 15.52 -8.66 0.06
N TRP A 21 14.92 -8.19 -1.02
CA TRP A 21 13.70 -8.82 -1.54
C TRP A 21 13.91 -10.20 -2.13
N ARG A 22 15.13 -10.46 -2.64
CA ARG A 22 15.47 -11.73 -3.30
C ARG A 22 16.89 -12.14 -2.93
N ASN A 23 17.03 -13.29 -2.25
CA ASN A 23 18.30 -13.72 -1.67
C ASN A 23 19.40 -14.06 -2.68
N ASN A 24 19.07 -14.40 -3.93
CA ASN A 24 20.03 -14.89 -4.93
C ASN A 24 20.06 -14.05 -6.21
N ILE A 25 19.52 -12.84 -6.18
CA ILE A 25 19.47 -11.96 -7.36
C ILE A 25 19.98 -10.59 -6.94
N ASP A 26 21.01 -10.13 -7.64
CA ASP A 26 21.46 -8.76 -7.50
C ASP A 26 20.33 -7.81 -7.87
N TYR A 27 19.86 -7.04 -6.92
CA TYR A 27 18.71 -6.16 -7.07
C TYR A 27 18.85 -5.16 -8.22
N PHE A 28 20.08 -4.75 -8.56
CA PHE A 28 20.34 -3.83 -9.68
C PHE A 28 20.12 -4.48 -11.06
N ASN A 29 20.12 -5.81 -11.17
CA ASN A 29 19.77 -6.55 -12.38
C ASN A 29 18.27 -6.89 -12.45
N SER A 30 17.52 -6.64 -11.38
CA SER A 30 16.07 -6.90 -11.36
C SER A 30 15.29 -5.87 -12.18
N TYR A 31 14.09 -6.22 -12.61
CA TYR A 31 13.18 -5.27 -13.27
C TYR A 31 12.87 -4.05 -12.38
N SER A 32 12.81 -4.25 -11.05
CA SER A 32 12.54 -3.21 -10.05
C SER A 32 13.54 -2.03 -10.13
N SER A 33 14.77 -2.32 -10.57
CA SER A 33 15.84 -1.32 -10.68
C SER A 33 15.76 -0.43 -11.94
N SER A 34 14.95 -0.81 -12.94
CA SER A 34 14.90 -0.16 -14.25
C SER A 34 13.51 0.38 -14.56
N LYS A 35 13.44 1.68 -14.84
CA LYS A 35 12.21 2.35 -15.26
C LYS A 35 11.69 1.78 -16.58
N GLU A 36 12.60 1.49 -17.52
CA GLU A 36 12.29 0.97 -18.86
C GLU A 36 11.70 -0.45 -18.79
N LYS A 37 12.05 -1.22 -17.75
CA LYS A 37 11.50 -2.56 -17.50
C LYS A 37 10.23 -2.53 -16.64
N GLY A 38 9.65 -1.36 -16.41
CA GLY A 38 8.45 -1.21 -15.59
C GLY A 38 8.71 -1.26 -14.08
N GLY A 39 9.97 -1.05 -13.66
CA GLY A 39 10.32 -0.97 -12.23
C GLY A 39 10.02 0.38 -11.62
N GLY A 40 10.26 0.45 -10.31
CA GLY A 40 10.06 1.62 -9.49
C GLY A 40 9.05 1.40 -8.36
N VAL A 41 9.25 2.13 -7.27
CA VAL A 41 8.51 1.95 -6.02
C VAL A 41 6.99 2.09 -6.20
N LEU A 42 6.53 2.94 -7.13
CA LEU A 42 5.11 3.10 -7.40
C LEU A 42 4.47 1.88 -8.06
N LEU A 43 5.16 1.25 -9.01
CA LEU A 43 4.63 0.08 -9.72
C LEU A 43 4.75 -1.17 -8.87
N ASP A 44 5.89 -1.40 -8.24
CA ASP A 44 6.11 -2.58 -7.41
C ASP A 44 5.21 -2.59 -6.17
N LEU A 45 4.94 -1.41 -5.59
CA LEU A 45 4.07 -1.26 -4.43
C LEU A 45 2.68 -0.70 -4.81
N SER A 46 2.25 -0.88 -6.05
CA SER A 46 0.93 -0.44 -6.55
C SER A 46 -0.24 -1.01 -5.77
N HIS A 47 -0.05 -2.15 -5.14
CA HIS A 47 -1.05 -2.78 -4.28
C HIS A 47 -1.41 -1.92 -3.05
N GLU A 48 -0.55 -1.00 -2.62
CA GLU A 48 -0.86 -0.05 -1.55
C GLU A 48 -1.88 1.02 -2.02
N ILE A 49 -1.77 1.42 -3.28
CA ILE A 49 -2.74 2.32 -3.92
C ILE A 49 -4.05 1.56 -4.20
N ASP A 50 -3.95 0.32 -4.68
CA ASP A 50 -5.12 -0.49 -5.01
C ASP A 50 -6.01 -0.70 -3.77
N TYR A 51 -5.48 -1.16 -2.64
CA TYR A 51 -6.30 -1.35 -1.46
C TYR A 51 -6.76 -0.03 -0.82
N LEU A 52 -6.00 1.06 -0.95
CA LEU A 52 -6.44 2.38 -0.53
C LEU A 52 -7.72 2.78 -1.26
N GLU A 53 -7.72 2.68 -2.60
CA GLU A 53 -8.88 2.99 -3.41
C GLU A 53 -10.05 2.01 -3.19
N TRP A 54 -9.75 0.72 -3.01
CA TRP A 54 -10.75 -0.31 -2.73
C TRP A 54 -11.49 -0.07 -1.41
N LEU A 55 -10.79 0.33 -0.36
CA LEU A 55 -11.36 0.55 0.97
C LEU A 55 -12.11 1.88 1.10
N PHE A 56 -11.59 2.95 0.50
CA PHE A 56 -12.05 4.32 0.78
C PHE A 56 -12.64 5.03 -0.43
N GLY A 57 -12.41 4.53 -1.63
CA GLY A 57 -12.83 5.12 -2.90
C GLY A 57 -11.69 5.80 -3.64
N ARG A 58 -11.99 6.34 -4.81
CA ARG A 58 -11.00 6.95 -5.70
C ARG A 58 -10.38 8.19 -5.11
N VAL A 59 -9.07 8.35 -5.36
CA VAL A 59 -8.38 9.61 -5.09
C VAL A 59 -8.95 10.68 -6.00
N ASN A 60 -9.42 11.78 -5.42
CA ASN A 60 -10.02 12.88 -6.16
C ASN A 60 -9.14 14.13 -6.21
N LYS A 61 -8.21 14.29 -5.29
CA LYS A 61 -7.29 15.43 -5.27
C LYS A 61 -5.91 15.01 -4.78
N ILE A 62 -4.85 15.41 -5.49
CA ILE A 62 -3.47 15.34 -5.04
C ILE A 62 -3.04 16.76 -4.63
N GLU A 63 -2.54 16.90 -3.43
CA GLU A 63 -2.07 18.17 -2.86
C GLU A 63 -0.54 18.22 -2.80
N TYR A 64 0.11 17.06 -2.70
CA TYR A 64 1.55 16.93 -2.69
C TYR A 64 1.97 15.62 -3.34
N LYS A 65 3.03 15.65 -4.14
CA LYS A 65 3.71 14.45 -4.63
C LYS A 65 5.22 14.67 -4.69
N LYS A 66 5.97 13.65 -4.27
CA LYS A 66 7.42 13.55 -4.45
C LYS A 66 7.73 12.12 -4.89
N ILE A 67 8.07 11.96 -6.16
CA ILE A 67 8.34 10.67 -6.78
C ILE A 67 9.68 10.80 -7.48
N LYS A 68 10.72 10.21 -6.91
CA LYS A 68 12.07 10.31 -7.46
C LYS A 68 13.01 9.28 -6.87
N LYS A 69 14.19 9.17 -7.44
CA LYS A 69 15.33 8.49 -6.85
C LYS A 69 16.07 9.47 -5.93
N ILE A 70 16.29 9.07 -4.67
CA ILE A 70 17.01 9.89 -3.68
C ILE A 70 18.12 9.13 -2.94
N SER A 71 18.05 7.79 -2.89
CA SER A 71 19.01 6.97 -2.15
C SER A 71 20.24 6.61 -2.98
N ASN A 72 21.23 5.99 -2.32
CA ASN A 72 22.42 5.45 -2.97
C ASN A 72 22.24 4.05 -3.56
N LEU A 73 21.00 3.56 -3.68
CA LEU A 73 20.74 2.30 -4.37
C LEU A 73 21.16 2.37 -5.84
N LYS A 74 21.79 1.32 -6.35
CA LYS A 74 22.22 1.21 -7.76
C LYS A 74 21.02 0.89 -8.66
N ILE A 75 20.09 1.84 -8.82
CA ILE A 75 18.88 1.71 -9.63
C ILE A 75 18.65 2.95 -10.48
N ARG A 76 17.87 2.82 -11.56
CA ARG A 76 17.45 3.91 -12.46
C ARG A 76 15.98 4.28 -12.31
N SER A 77 15.25 3.51 -11.49
CA SER A 77 13.85 3.78 -11.15
C SER A 77 13.74 4.68 -9.91
N GLU A 78 12.54 5.16 -9.64
CA GLU A 78 12.24 5.88 -8.40
C GLU A 78 12.29 4.94 -7.18
N ASP A 79 12.85 5.41 -6.07
CA ASP A 79 12.98 4.68 -4.80
C ASP A 79 12.18 5.26 -3.65
N ILE A 80 11.52 6.39 -3.89
CA ILE A 80 10.55 7.00 -2.98
C ILE A 80 9.35 7.52 -3.74
N ALA A 81 8.17 7.28 -3.17
CA ALA A 81 6.94 7.95 -3.53
C ALA A 81 6.22 8.43 -2.27
N GLN A 82 6.11 9.74 -2.14
CA GLN A 82 5.34 10.42 -1.09
C GLN A 82 4.20 11.17 -1.76
N ILE A 83 2.98 10.85 -1.35
CA ILE A 83 1.78 11.39 -1.95
C ILE A 83 0.83 11.78 -0.83
N ALA A 84 0.32 13.02 -0.86
CA ALA A 84 -0.74 13.46 0.01
C ALA A 84 -1.88 14.07 -0.80
N GLY A 85 -3.09 13.92 -0.29
CA GLY A 85 -4.27 14.42 -0.99
C GLY A 85 -5.57 14.03 -0.32
N LYS A 86 -6.63 13.92 -1.11
CA LYS A 86 -7.98 13.64 -0.61
C LYS A 86 -8.66 12.49 -1.35
N ILE A 87 -9.39 11.71 -0.58
CA ILE A 87 -10.38 10.74 -1.05
C ILE A 87 -11.71 11.19 -0.45
N LYS A 88 -12.61 11.75 -1.29
CA LYS A 88 -13.82 12.46 -0.79
C LYS A 88 -13.37 13.57 0.17
N ASN A 89 -13.80 13.51 1.43
CA ASN A 89 -13.44 14.47 2.49
C ASN A 89 -12.38 13.91 3.46
N ILE A 90 -11.70 12.83 3.10
CA ILE A 90 -10.69 12.17 3.93
C ILE A 90 -9.31 12.58 3.42
N ASN A 91 -8.49 13.16 4.29
CA ASN A 91 -7.09 13.40 3.97
C ASN A 91 -6.32 12.09 4.00
N PHE A 92 -5.39 11.90 3.05
CA PHE A 92 -4.51 10.74 3.08
C PHE A 92 -3.04 11.14 2.88
N TYR A 93 -2.16 10.31 3.43
CA TYR A 93 -0.73 10.33 3.19
C TYR A 93 -0.26 8.91 2.85
N LEU A 94 0.49 8.78 1.78
CA LEU A 94 1.10 7.53 1.31
C LEU A 94 2.60 7.73 1.23
N ASN A 95 3.37 6.84 1.85
CA ASN A 95 4.83 6.82 1.77
C ASN A 95 5.31 5.42 1.42
N LEU A 96 5.96 5.31 0.28
CA LEU A 96 6.54 4.08 -0.28
C LEU A 96 8.03 4.27 -0.44
N THR A 97 8.85 3.33 0.06
CA THR A 97 10.30 3.41 -0.05
C THR A 97 10.97 2.07 -0.32
N TYR A 98 12.11 2.11 -1.06
CA TYR A 98 12.96 0.96 -1.33
C TYR A 98 14.22 0.88 -0.45
N PHE A 99 14.49 1.89 0.35
CA PHE A 99 15.77 2.04 1.04
C PHE A 99 15.68 1.92 2.57
N SER A 100 14.49 1.67 3.10
CA SER A 100 14.32 1.50 4.55
C SER A 100 14.87 0.17 5.02
N ARG A 101 15.73 0.20 6.04
CA ARG A 101 16.29 -1.00 6.69
C ARG A 101 15.28 -1.64 7.65
N PHE A 102 14.29 -0.90 8.11
CA PHE A 102 13.14 -1.39 8.87
C PHE A 102 11.98 -1.59 7.93
N GLU A 103 11.56 -2.85 7.78
CA GLU A 103 10.36 -3.16 7.02
C GLU A 103 9.13 -2.73 7.79
N GLU A 104 8.28 -1.97 7.13
CA GLU A 104 7.02 -1.50 7.67
C GLU A 104 5.95 -1.54 6.58
N ARG A 105 4.81 -2.16 6.88
CA ARG A 105 3.65 -2.14 6.03
C ARG A 105 2.42 -1.92 6.89
N ARG A 106 2.00 -0.68 6.98
CA ARG A 106 1.02 -0.23 7.95
C ARG A 106 0.02 0.75 7.35
N ILE A 107 -1.24 0.60 7.75
CA ILE A 107 -2.27 1.61 7.57
C ILE A 107 -2.74 2.14 8.92
N THR A 108 -2.77 3.46 9.07
CA THR A 108 -3.37 4.15 10.23
C THR A 108 -4.61 4.90 9.76
N ILE A 109 -5.70 4.73 10.49
CA ILE A 109 -7.01 5.35 10.19
C ILE A 109 -7.44 6.13 11.43
N ASP A 110 -7.46 7.45 11.34
CA ASP A 110 -7.96 8.32 12.41
C ASP A 110 -9.42 8.67 12.16
N THR A 111 -10.24 8.38 13.16
CA THR A 111 -11.67 8.65 13.13
C THR A 111 -12.07 9.57 14.28
N LYS A 112 -13.32 10.01 14.30
CA LYS A 112 -13.84 10.87 15.40
C LYS A 112 -13.59 10.27 16.79
N ASN A 113 -13.65 8.93 16.94
CA ASN A 113 -13.69 8.30 18.26
C ASN A 113 -12.51 7.36 18.51
N GLU A 114 -11.77 6.96 17.49
CA GLU A 114 -10.72 5.95 17.62
C GLU A 114 -9.65 6.07 16.55
N THR A 115 -8.46 5.60 16.86
CA THR A 115 -7.40 5.34 15.89
C THR A 115 -7.30 3.84 15.68
N ILE A 116 -7.28 3.43 14.41
CA ILE A 116 -7.15 2.03 13.99
C ILE A 116 -5.82 1.90 13.27
N ILE A 117 -5.00 0.95 13.69
CA ILE A 117 -3.72 0.63 13.04
C ILE A 117 -3.78 -0.80 12.54
N GLY A 118 -3.69 -0.99 11.23
CA GLY A 118 -3.47 -2.27 10.58
C GLY A 118 -1.97 -2.47 10.31
N ASP A 119 -1.39 -3.51 10.88
CA ASP A 119 -0.02 -3.95 10.62
C ASP A 119 -0.08 -5.19 9.73
N LEU A 120 0.33 -5.02 8.46
CA LEU A 120 0.20 -6.07 7.45
C LEU A 120 1.37 -7.06 7.50
N ILE A 121 2.48 -6.70 8.14
CA ILE A 121 3.61 -7.61 8.36
C ILE A 121 3.31 -8.57 9.51
N ASN A 122 2.80 -8.01 10.63
CA ASN A 122 2.52 -8.78 11.85
C ASN A 122 1.09 -9.31 11.90
N TYR A 123 0.30 -9.14 10.83
CA TYR A 123 -1.09 -9.62 10.71
C TYR A 123 -1.92 -9.22 11.94
N SER A 124 -1.90 -7.93 12.28
CA SER A 124 -2.60 -7.44 13.44
C SER A 124 -3.35 -6.14 13.19
N VAL A 125 -4.43 -5.95 13.94
CA VAL A 125 -5.18 -4.68 13.98
C VAL A 125 -5.25 -4.21 15.42
N LYS A 126 -4.79 -2.99 15.67
CA LYS A 126 -4.88 -2.30 16.96
C LYS A 126 -5.95 -1.22 16.86
N ILE A 127 -6.85 -1.15 17.82
CA ILE A 127 -7.91 -0.14 17.89
C ILE A 127 -7.80 0.54 19.24
N LYS A 128 -7.54 1.84 19.26
CA LYS A 128 -7.48 2.66 20.47
C LYS A 128 -8.63 3.64 20.52
N ASN A 129 -9.40 3.59 21.60
CA ASN A 129 -10.48 4.53 21.90
C ASN A 129 -10.31 5.03 23.34
N GLY A 130 -9.90 6.29 23.50
CA GLY A 130 -9.51 6.83 24.80
C GLY A 130 -8.43 5.97 25.46
N LYS A 131 -8.69 5.49 26.70
CA LYS A 131 -7.78 4.60 27.43
C LYS A 131 -7.87 3.13 27.00
N LYS A 132 -8.91 2.72 26.26
CA LYS A 132 -9.13 1.33 25.84
C LYS A 132 -8.31 0.99 24.60
N LEU A 133 -7.52 -0.09 24.68
CA LEU A 133 -6.77 -0.66 23.57
C LEU A 133 -7.27 -2.08 23.28
N LYS A 134 -7.72 -2.32 22.06
CA LYS A 134 -8.06 -3.66 21.55
C LYS A 134 -7.04 -4.08 20.52
N ILE A 135 -6.48 -5.29 20.65
CA ILE A 135 -5.56 -5.87 19.68
C ILE A 135 -6.21 -7.14 19.12
N ILE A 136 -6.27 -7.25 17.79
CA ILE A 136 -6.75 -8.42 17.07
C ILE A 136 -5.57 -8.96 16.28
N LYS A 137 -5.17 -10.20 16.51
CA LYS A 137 -4.12 -10.89 15.76
C LYS A 137 -4.75 -11.93 14.84
N PHE A 138 -4.26 -12.01 13.61
CA PHE A 138 -4.64 -13.02 12.62
C PHE A 138 -3.53 -14.06 12.51
N LYS A 139 -3.90 -15.34 12.34
CA LYS A 139 -2.90 -16.39 12.11
C LYS A 139 -2.25 -16.19 10.74
N LYS A 140 -0.92 -16.06 10.74
CA LYS A 140 -0.15 -16.11 9.50
C LYS A 140 -0.04 -17.57 9.07
N LYS A 141 -0.54 -17.91 7.89
CA LYS A 141 -0.33 -19.21 7.25
C LYS A 141 0.41 -18.97 5.95
N ASN A 142 1.43 -19.79 5.69
CA ASN A 142 2.16 -19.71 4.43
C ASN A 142 1.22 -19.92 3.25
N ASN A 143 1.35 -19.07 2.24
CA ASN A 143 0.56 -19.09 1.01
C ASN A 143 -0.97 -18.93 1.18
N GLN A 144 -1.48 -18.67 2.39
CA GLN A 144 -2.93 -18.59 2.62
C GLN A 144 -3.60 -17.51 1.75
N THR A 145 -2.95 -16.37 1.58
CA THR A 145 -3.49 -15.28 0.74
C THR A 145 -3.65 -15.70 -0.71
N TYR A 146 -2.72 -16.48 -1.25
CA TYR A 146 -2.82 -17.03 -2.61
C TYR A 146 -3.91 -18.09 -2.71
N ILE A 147 -4.00 -18.98 -1.71
CA ILE A 147 -5.07 -19.99 -1.63
C ILE A 147 -6.43 -19.29 -1.59
N ASP A 148 -6.61 -18.31 -0.71
CA ASP A 148 -7.86 -17.56 -0.57
C ASP A 148 -8.23 -16.83 -1.87
N GLN A 149 -7.25 -16.27 -2.58
CA GLN A 149 -7.46 -15.63 -3.88
C GLN A 149 -7.98 -16.63 -4.91
N HIS A 150 -7.35 -17.80 -5.04
CA HIS A 150 -7.78 -18.83 -5.99
C HIS A 150 -9.15 -19.37 -5.64
N LEU A 151 -9.41 -19.68 -4.37
CA LEU A 151 -10.72 -20.12 -3.90
C LEU A 151 -11.80 -19.06 -4.16
N SER A 152 -11.48 -17.79 -4.00
CA SER A 152 -12.43 -16.70 -4.27
C SER A 152 -12.80 -16.62 -5.76
N ILE A 153 -11.86 -16.89 -6.66
CA ILE A 153 -12.11 -16.98 -8.10
C ILE A 153 -12.98 -18.18 -8.42
N LEU A 154 -12.61 -19.37 -7.92
CA LEU A 154 -13.34 -20.62 -8.17
C LEU A 154 -14.78 -20.57 -7.63
N ASN A 155 -15.00 -19.91 -6.49
CA ASN A 155 -16.30 -19.78 -5.86
C ASN A 155 -17.08 -18.54 -6.32
N ASN A 156 -16.65 -17.87 -7.40
CA ASN A 156 -17.30 -16.65 -7.93
C ASN A 156 -17.46 -15.52 -6.90
N GLN A 157 -16.59 -15.45 -5.89
CA GLN A 157 -16.61 -14.41 -4.85
C GLN A 157 -15.95 -13.12 -5.35
N SER A 158 -16.47 -12.56 -6.42
CA SER A 158 -15.88 -11.43 -7.16
C SER A 158 -15.74 -10.11 -6.36
N LYS A 159 -16.28 -10.04 -5.14
CA LYS A 159 -16.25 -8.81 -4.32
C LYS A 159 -14.90 -8.53 -3.65
N ILE A 160 -14.07 -9.57 -3.49
CA ILE A 160 -12.76 -9.47 -2.79
C ILE A 160 -11.57 -9.68 -3.72
N VAL A 161 -11.83 -9.98 -4.99
CA VAL A 161 -10.77 -10.13 -6.01
C VAL A 161 -10.68 -8.85 -6.84
N CYS A 162 -9.46 -8.37 -7.05
CA CYS A 162 -9.19 -7.24 -7.93
C CYS A 162 -9.61 -7.60 -9.36
N LYS A 163 -10.48 -6.80 -9.96
CA LYS A 163 -10.92 -6.98 -11.34
C LYS A 163 -10.00 -6.22 -12.29
N VAL A 164 -9.94 -6.64 -13.55
CA VAL A 164 -9.18 -5.94 -14.60
C VAL A 164 -9.47 -4.44 -14.64
N LYS A 165 -10.75 -4.05 -14.47
CA LYS A 165 -11.16 -2.65 -14.39
C LYS A 165 -10.50 -1.92 -13.22
N ASP A 166 -10.38 -2.56 -12.05
CA ASP A 166 -9.78 -1.95 -10.86
C ASP A 166 -8.27 -1.80 -11.04
N ALA A 167 -7.60 -2.85 -11.52
CA ALA A 167 -6.18 -2.82 -11.87
C ALA A 167 -5.85 -1.73 -12.91
N LYS A 168 -6.65 -1.63 -14.00
CA LYS A 168 -6.51 -0.57 -15.00
C LYS A 168 -6.64 0.82 -14.40
N ASN A 169 -7.56 1.01 -13.48
CA ASN A 169 -7.74 2.30 -12.83
C ASN A 169 -6.55 2.66 -11.93
N THR A 170 -6.03 1.70 -11.14
CA THR A 170 -4.84 1.91 -10.31
C THR A 170 -3.63 2.27 -11.17
N LEU A 171 -3.41 1.55 -12.29
CA LEU A 171 -2.33 1.88 -13.23
C LEU A 171 -2.51 3.27 -13.85
N SER A 172 -3.72 3.62 -14.32
CA SER A 172 -4.00 4.96 -14.87
C SER A 172 -3.76 6.07 -13.83
N PHE A 173 -4.03 5.81 -12.56
CA PHE A 173 -3.70 6.75 -11.50
C PHE A 173 -2.18 6.89 -11.32
N ILE A 174 -1.44 5.79 -11.31
CA ILE A 174 0.04 5.79 -11.24
C ILE A 174 0.64 6.57 -12.42
N GLU A 175 0.15 6.36 -13.62
CA GLU A 175 0.60 7.11 -14.81
C GLU A 175 0.39 8.62 -14.67
N LYS A 176 -0.75 9.05 -14.12
CA LYS A 176 -1.01 10.46 -13.82
C LYS A 176 -0.07 11.03 -12.76
N LEU A 177 0.33 10.21 -11.79
CA LEU A 177 1.29 10.63 -10.76
C LEU A 177 2.71 10.82 -11.34
N LYS A 178 3.07 10.06 -12.37
CA LYS A 178 4.40 10.14 -13.02
C LYS A 178 4.55 11.32 -13.99
N LYS A 179 3.45 11.95 -14.36
CA LYS A 179 3.42 13.22 -15.13
C LYS A 179 3.60 14.41 -14.21
#